data_a721dc16bd62c70953e957d6d221f4c6
#
_entry.id   a721dc16bd62c70953e957d6d221f4c6
#
_cell.length_a   1.000
_cell.length_b   1.000
_cell.length_c   1.000
_cell.angle_alpha   90.00
_cell.angle_beta   90.00
_cell.angle_gamma   90.00
#
_symmetry.space_group_name_H-M   'P 1'
#
loop_
_entity.id
_entity.type
_entity.pdbx_description
1 polymer ?
#
loop_
_entity_poly.entity_id
_entity_poly.type
_entity_poly.pdbx_seq_one_letter_code
_entity_poly.pdbx_strand_id
1 'polypeptide(L)'
;MVCGLVYLWQAVLPDGASRDFVFTWGMVPRRLTVVQDPQAWLTVLTSMFMHGGFWHVLGNLWFLHVFGDNVEDNMGTARFTGFYLLCGAFAALTQLLTNPASPVPMVGASGAIAGVLAAYLVLFPRAQVVTLIPIFIFLHWMEIPAFVFIALWFVYQFFAGVTALGQSGGGVAYWAHIGGFVAGLALVWVFRRRRPPPVRVVFSPPRVGRAPWHDDRGW
;
A
#
# COMPACT_ATOMS: atom_id res chain seq x y z
N MET A 1 -3.43 -9.63 -7.51
CA MET A 1 -4.55 -10.47 -8.03
C MET A 1 -5.49 -10.94 -6.93
N VAL A 2 -5.03 -11.51 -5.80
CA VAL A 2 -5.92 -12.05 -4.74
C VAL A 2 -6.92 -11.01 -4.21
N CYS A 3 -6.48 -9.79 -3.87
CA CYS A 3 -7.37 -8.72 -3.39
C CYS A 3 -8.50 -8.39 -4.38
N GLY A 4 -8.20 -8.36 -5.69
CA GLY A 4 -9.20 -8.11 -6.73
C GLY A 4 -10.25 -9.23 -6.79
N LEU A 5 -9.83 -10.50 -6.71
CA LEU A 5 -10.74 -11.65 -6.71
C LEU A 5 -11.63 -11.68 -5.47
N VAL A 6 -11.05 -11.44 -4.28
CA VAL A 6 -11.80 -11.36 -3.02
C VAL A 6 -12.82 -10.21 -3.07
N TYR A 7 -12.42 -9.04 -3.60
CA TYR A 7 -13.34 -7.91 -3.74
C TYR A 7 -14.46 -8.18 -4.74
N LEU A 8 -14.17 -8.81 -5.88
CA LEU A 8 -15.21 -9.20 -6.85
C LEU A 8 -16.22 -10.17 -6.23
N TRP A 9 -15.74 -11.14 -5.47
CA TRP A 9 -16.61 -12.03 -4.71
C TRP A 9 -17.47 -11.24 -3.69
N GLN A 10 -16.85 -10.36 -2.90
CA GLN A 10 -17.54 -9.51 -1.93
C GLN A 10 -18.60 -8.62 -2.59
N ALA A 11 -18.31 -8.07 -3.78
CA ALA A 11 -19.19 -7.16 -4.49
C ALA A 11 -20.45 -7.81 -5.11
N VAL A 12 -20.42 -9.14 -5.35
CA VAL A 12 -21.58 -9.87 -5.87
C VAL A 12 -22.47 -10.45 -4.76
N LEU A 13 -22.04 -10.39 -3.50
CA LEU A 13 -22.87 -10.81 -2.38
C LEU A 13 -23.99 -9.80 -2.12
N PRO A 14 -25.18 -10.26 -1.70
CA PRO A 14 -26.22 -9.37 -1.17
C PRO A 14 -25.69 -8.53 0.00
N ASP A 15 -26.22 -7.32 0.18
CA ASP A 15 -25.71 -6.34 1.17
C ASP A 15 -25.54 -6.92 2.59
N GLY A 16 -26.48 -7.73 3.06
CA GLY A 16 -26.39 -8.40 4.35
C GLY A 16 -25.22 -9.39 4.41
N ALA A 17 -25.10 -10.27 3.42
CA ALA A 17 -24.04 -11.27 3.33
C ALA A 17 -22.66 -10.62 3.12
N SER A 18 -22.57 -9.52 2.35
CA SER A 18 -21.34 -8.75 2.18
C SER A 18 -20.87 -8.15 3.51
N ARG A 19 -21.80 -7.61 4.29
CA ARG A 19 -21.50 -7.08 5.64
C ARG A 19 -21.01 -8.20 6.56
N ASP A 20 -21.71 -9.33 6.63
CA ASP A 20 -21.34 -10.47 7.47
C ASP A 20 -19.97 -11.02 7.07
N PHE A 21 -19.68 -11.06 5.77
CA PHE A 21 -18.38 -11.47 5.25
C PHE A 21 -17.27 -10.54 5.76
N VAL A 22 -17.48 -9.21 5.72
CA VAL A 22 -16.52 -8.22 6.24
C VAL A 22 -16.31 -8.37 7.75
N PHE A 23 -17.37 -8.60 8.53
CA PHE A 23 -17.25 -8.79 9.98
C PHE A 23 -16.62 -10.14 10.37
N THR A 24 -16.78 -11.17 9.54
CA THR A 24 -16.21 -12.50 9.77
C THR A 24 -14.71 -12.51 9.51
N TRP A 25 -14.28 -11.95 8.38
CA TRP A 25 -12.91 -12.07 7.86
C TRP A 25 -12.08 -10.79 8.03
N GLY A 26 -12.69 -9.64 8.31
CA GLY A 26 -12.02 -8.40 8.70
C GLY A 26 -11.54 -8.46 10.15
N MET A 27 -10.45 -7.77 10.45
CA MET A 27 -9.90 -7.70 11.79
C MET A 27 -10.70 -6.71 12.65
N VAL A 28 -11.49 -7.23 13.60
CA VAL A 28 -12.25 -6.43 14.57
C VAL A 28 -11.48 -6.43 15.90
N PRO A 29 -10.85 -5.31 16.31
CA PRO A 29 -10.02 -5.27 17.51
C PRO A 29 -10.73 -5.81 18.76
N ARG A 30 -11.97 -5.41 18.97
CA ARG A 30 -12.78 -5.86 20.13
C ARG A 30 -12.92 -7.38 20.23
N ARG A 31 -12.97 -8.11 19.10
CA ARG A 31 -13.04 -9.58 19.13
C ARG A 31 -11.79 -10.21 19.73
N LEU A 32 -10.63 -9.60 19.47
CA LEU A 32 -9.33 -10.10 19.94
C LEU A 32 -9.08 -9.75 21.42
N THR A 33 -9.46 -8.56 21.85
CA THR A 33 -9.08 -8.02 23.17
C THR A 33 -10.16 -8.19 24.22
N VAL A 34 -11.42 -7.90 23.90
CA VAL A 34 -12.54 -7.91 24.85
C VAL A 34 -13.25 -9.26 24.83
N VAL A 35 -13.57 -9.77 23.64
CA VAL A 35 -14.28 -11.06 23.48
C VAL A 35 -13.31 -12.25 23.63
N GLN A 36 -12.03 -12.02 23.33
CA GLN A 36 -10.96 -13.04 23.39
C GLN A 36 -11.26 -14.28 22.51
N ASP A 37 -11.82 -14.02 21.31
CA ASP A 37 -12.12 -15.07 20.32
C ASP A 37 -10.81 -15.57 19.67
N PRO A 38 -10.40 -16.84 19.93
CA PRO A 38 -9.15 -17.36 19.36
C PRO A 38 -9.15 -17.41 17.83
N GLN A 39 -10.33 -17.59 17.21
CA GLN A 39 -10.44 -17.67 15.75
C GLN A 39 -10.24 -16.29 15.10
N ALA A 40 -10.50 -15.20 15.86
CA ALA A 40 -10.30 -13.85 15.36
C ALA A 40 -8.83 -13.53 15.02
N TRP A 41 -7.85 -14.28 15.55
CA TRP A 41 -6.44 -14.08 15.19
C TRP A 41 -6.13 -14.36 13.72
N LEU A 42 -6.90 -15.23 13.07
CA LEU A 42 -6.79 -15.46 11.63
C LEU A 42 -7.10 -14.19 10.82
N THR A 43 -7.96 -13.32 11.37
CA THR A 43 -8.37 -12.08 10.72
C THR A 43 -7.24 -11.04 10.61
N VAL A 44 -6.17 -11.18 11.36
CA VAL A 44 -4.94 -10.39 11.20
C VAL A 44 -4.37 -10.53 9.79
N LEU A 45 -4.48 -11.74 9.21
CA LEU A 45 -4.02 -12.00 7.83
C LEU A 45 -5.15 -11.81 6.80
N THR A 46 -6.34 -12.34 7.06
CA THR A 46 -7.42 -12.31 6.07
C THR A 46 -7.91 -10.90 5.76
N SER A 47 -7.91 -10.00 6.75
CA SER A 47 -8.29 -8.60 6.58
C SER A 47 -7.47 -7.86 5.53
N MET A 48 -6.23 -8.27 5.29
CA MET A 48 -5.34 -7.66 4.29
C MET A 48 -5.85 -7.85 2.85
N PHE A 49 -6.70 -8.84 2.60
CA PHE A 49 -7.19 -9.17 1.26
C PHE A 49 -8.60 -8.65 1.00
N MET A 50 -9.26 -8.09 2.01
CA MET A 50 -10.62 -7.55 1.92
C MET A 50 -10.59 -6.03 1.73
N HIS A 51 -11.65 -5.47 1.12
CA HIS A 51 -11.69 -4.04 0.86
C HIS A 51 -13.09 -3.47 1.09
N GLY A 52 -13.16 -2.26 1.65
CA GLY A 52 -14.41 -1.57 1.98
C GLY A 52 -15.12 -0.92 0.79
N GLY A 53 -14.58 -1.02 -0.44
CA GLY A 53 -15.20 -0.47 -1.64
C GLY A 53 -14.28 -0.46 -2.86
N PHE A 54 -14.87 -0.16 -4.03
CA PHE A 54 -14.16 -0.16 -5.32
C PHE A 54 -12.92 0.74 -5.34
N TRP A 55 -13.05 1.99 -4.89
CA TRP A 55 -11.94 2.93 -4.88
C TRP A 55 -10.84 2.53 -3.89
N HIS A 56 -11.22 1.83 -2.82
CA HIS A 56 -10.26 1.32 -1.86
C HIS A 56 -9.40 0.19 -2.45
N VAL A 57 -10.01 -0.80 -3.11
CA VAL A 57 -9.22 -1.87 -3.76
C VAL A 57 -8.41 -1.34 -4.94
N LEU A 58 -9.00 -0.45 -5.75
CA LEU A 58 -8.29 0.16 -6.89
C LEU A 58 -7.06 0.94 -6.44
N GLY A 59 -7.18 1.78 -5.42
CA GLY A 59 -6.06 2.53 -4.85
C GLY A 59 -4.96 1.61 -4.31
N ASN A 60 -5.32 0.56 -3.58
CA ASN A 60 -4.35 -0.42 -3.08
C ASN A 60 -3.61 -1.13 -4.22
N LEU A 61 -4.33 -1.60 -5.25
CA LEU A 61 -3.72 -2.26 -6.40
C LEU A 61 -2.81 -1.30 -7.20
N TRP A 62 -3.22 -0.04 -7.33
CA TRP A 62 -2.43 0.98 -8.00
C TRP A 62 -1.12 1.27 -7.26
N PHE A 63 -1.18 1.50 -5.96
CA PHE A 63 0.03 1.71 -5.15
C PHE A 63 0.95 0.49 -5.16
N LEU A 64 0.38 -0.70 -5.05
CA LEU A 64 1.16 -1.93 -5.11
C LEU A 64 1.81 -2.12 -6.48
N HIS A 65 1.15 -1.75 -7.57
CA HIS A 65 1.72 -1.79 -8.92
C HIS A 65 2.87 -0.79 -9.08
N VAL A 66 2.67 0.46 -8.66
CA VAL A 66 3.68 1.53 -8.85
C VAL A 66 4.95 1.28 -8.03
N PHE A 67 4.80 0.81 -6.79
CA PHE A 67 5.92 0.67 -5.86
C PHE A 67 6.35 -0.78 -5.62
N GLY A 68 5.41 -1.73 -5.74
CA GLY A 68 5.63 -3.12 -5.37
C GLY A 68 6.55 -3.86 -6.31
N ASP A 69 6.40 -3.68 -7.62
CA ASP A 69 7.18 -4.39 -8.64
C ASP A 69 8.69 -4.22 -8.43
N ASN A 70 9.14 -2.97 -8.20
CA ASN A 70 10.56 -2.68 -7.96
C ASN A 70 11.08 -3.32 -6.65
N VAL A 71 10.26 -3.31 -5.60
CA VAL A 71 10.63 -3.91 -4.30
C VAL A 71 10.66 -5.43 -4.42
N GLU A 72 9.71 -6.03 -5.14
CA GLU A 72 9.67 -7.45 -5.44
C GLU A 72 10.88 -7.89 -6.26
N ASP A 73 11.25 -7.15 -7.30
CA ASP A 73 12.43 -7.41 -8.12
C ASP A 73 13.72 -7.41 -7.28
N ASN A 74 13.81 -6.49 -6.31
CA ASN A 74 14.95 -6.45 -5.39
C ASN A 74 14.98 -7.64 -4.43
N MET A 75 13.85 -8.02 -3.85
CA MET A 75 13.77 -9.08 -2.84
C MET A 75 13.64 -10.48 -3.46
N GLY A 76 12.95 -10.58 -4.59
CA GLY A 76 12.42 -11.81 -5.19
C GLY A 76 11.08 -12.20 -4.56
N THR A 77 10.20 -12.83 -5.35
CA THR A 77 8.78 -13.07 -5.02
C THR A 77 8.55 -13.72 -3.65
N ALA A 78 9.29 -14.75 -3.29
CA ALA A 78 9.09 -15.44 -2.00
C ALA A 78 9.42 -14.54 -0.80
N ARG A 79 10.52 -13.77 -0.87
CA ARG A 79 10.89 -12.84 0.19
C ARG A 79 9.93 -11.65 0.24
N PHE A 80 9.55 -11.11 -0.91
CA PHE A 80 8.57 -10.04 -0.99
C PHE A 80 7.23 -10.44 -0.39
N THR A 81 6.75 -11.65 -0.67
CA THR A 81 5.52 -12.17 -0.08
C THR A 81 5.63 -12.26 1.45
N GLY A 82 6.73 -12.81 1.97
CA GLY A 82 6.97 -12.86 3.42
C GLY A 82 7.05 -11.46 4.05
N PHE A 83 7.79 -10.54 3.42
CA PHE A 83 7.89 -9.14 3.82
C PHE A 83 6.53 -8.45 3.87
N TYR A 84 5.75 -8.59 2.80
CA TYR A 84 4.41 -8.01 2.67
C TYR A 84 3.46 -8.50 3.75
N LEU A 85 3.40 -9.82 3.99
CA LEU A 85 2.55 -10.42 5.02
C LEU A 85 2.96 -9.98 6.43
N LEU A 86 4.25 -9.90 6.72
CA LEU A 86 4.75 -9.43 8.01
C LEU A 86 4.42 -7.94 8.22
N CYS A 87 4.66 -7.08 7.23
CA CYS A 87 4.29 -5.67 7.33
C CYS A 87 2.78 -5.49 7.60
N GLY A 88 1.93 -6.27 6.94
CA GLY A 88 0.50 -6.25 7.18
C GLY A 88 0.09 -6.78 8.55
N ALA A 89 0.75 -7.81 9.06
CA ALA A 89 0.51 -8.31 10.41
C ALA A 89 0.91 -7.25 11.46
N PHE A 90 2.07 -6.61 11.32
CA PHE A 90 2.48 -5.51 12.20
C PHE A 90 1.53 -4.31 12.11
N ALA A 91 1.04 -3.99 10.91
CA ALA A 91 0.02 -2.97 10.73
C ALA A 91 -1.25 -3.27 11.53
N ALA A 92 -1.76 -4.51 11.42
CA ALA A 92 -2.93 -4.95 12.15
C ALA A 92 -2.72 -4.91 13.67
N LEU A 93 -1.56 -5.37 14.14
CA LEU A 93 -1.20 -5.32 15.56
C LEU A 93 -1.10 -3.87 16.07
N THR A 94 -0.55 -2.94 15.29
CA THR A 94 -0.47 -1.52 15.67
C THR A 94 -1.88 -0.93 15.80
N GLN A 95 -2.79 -1.22 14.87
CA GLN A 95 -4.18 -0.78 14.96
C GLN A 95 -4.89 -1.39 16.18
N LEU A 96 -4.63 -2.66 16.47
CA LEU A 96 -5.15 -3.34 17.65
C LEU A 96 -4.71 -2.65 18.95
N LEU A 97 -3.43 -2.29 19.05
CA LEU A 97 -2.86 -1.64 20.23
C LEU A 97 -3.36 -0.20 20.43
N THR A 98 -3.58 0.52 19.35
CA THR A 98 -4.03 1.92 19.41
C THR A 98 -5.53 2.07 19.60
N ASN A 99 -6.33 1.06 19.20
CA ASN A 99 -7.79 1.09 19.36
C ASN A 99 -8.36 -0.30 19.71
N PRO A 100 -8.01 -0.86 20.88
CA PRO A 100 -8.29 -2.26 21.23
C PRO A 100 -9.78 -2.56 21.37
N ALA A 101 -10.59 -1.59 21.76
CA ALA A 101 -12.03 -1.77 21.98
C ALA A 101 -12.90 -1.50 20.74
N SER A 102 -12.28 -1.18 19.59
CA SER A 102 -13.03 -0.85 18.37
C SER A 102 -13.90 -2.01 17.90
N PRO A 103 -15.20 -1.78 17.68
CA PRO A 103 -16.10 -2.75 17.06
C PRO A 103 -16.05 -2.70 15.53
N VAL A 104 -15.29 -1.76 14.94
CA VAL A 104 -15.23 -1.53 13.50
C VAL A 104 -14.20 -2.48 12.88
N PRO A 105 -14.58 -3.25 11.85
CA PRO A 105 -13.64 -4.12 11.16
C PRO A 105 -12.61 -3.29 10.37
N MET A 106 -11.33 -3.59 10.58
CA MET A 106 -10.24 -3.13 9.73
C MET A 106 -10.09 -4.07 8.54
N VAL A 107 -10.05 -3.52 7.34
CA VAL A 107 -9.85 -4.24 6.08
C VAL A 107 -8.94 -3.43 5.15
N GLY A 108 -8.19 -4.12 4.31
CA GLY A 108 -7.36 -3.51 3.26
C GLY A 108 -5.91 -3.93 3.31
N ALA A 109 -5.31 -3.96 2.13
CA ALA A 109 -3.90 -4.25 1.91
C ALA A 109 -2.97 -3.09 2.31
N SER A 110 -3.55 -1.91 2.60
CA SER A 110 -2.82 -0.64 2.71
C SER A 110 -1.76 -0.60 3.82
N GLY A 111 -1.97 -1.34 4.92
CA GLY A 111 -0.96 -1.48 5.95
C GLY A 111 0.30 -2.21 5.47
N ALA A 112 0.14 -3.30 4.71
CA ALA A 112 1.26 -4.00 4.07
C ALA A 112 1.92 -3.13 2.98
N ILE A 113 1.12 -2.41 2.19
CA ILE A 113 1.59 -1.48 1.16
C ILE A 113 2.38 -0.32 1.79
N ALA A 114 2.00 0.16 2.96
CA ALA A 114 2.79 1.14 3.71
C ALA A 114 4.21 0.63 3.98
N GLY A 115 4.35 -0.66 4.32
CA GLY A 115 5.65 -1.32 4.43
C GLY A 115 6.41 -1.37 3.10
N VAL A 116 5.72 -1.60 2.00
CA VAL A 116 6.32 -1.56 0.65
C VAL A 116 6.81 -0.15 0.31
N LEU A 117 6.05 0.91 0.63
CA LEU A 117 6.48 2.29 0.46
C LEU A 117 7.74 2.61 1.27
N ALA A 118 7.80 2.13 2.51
CA ALA A 118 8.97 2.26 3.36
C ALA A 118 10.21 1.56 2.77
N ALA A 119 10.03 0.33 2.26
CA ALA A 119 11.09 -0.39 1.57
C ALA A 119 11.54 0.33 0.29
N TYR A 120 10.59 0.85 -0.49
CA TYR A 120 10.88 1.62 -1.69
C TYR A 120 11.74 2.85 -1.39
N LEU A 121 11.40 3.58 -0.33
CA LEU A 121 12.17 4.74 0.13
C LEU A 121 13.64 4.41 0.44
N VAL A 122 13.88 3.25 1.07
CA VAL A 122 15.23 2.79 1.41
C VAL A 122 16.00 2.27 0.20
N LEU A 123 15.33 1.52 -0.68
CA LEU A 123 15.97 0.84 -1.81
C LEU A 123 16.17 1.78 -3.01
N PHE A 124 15.28 2.75 -3.20
CA PHE A 124 15.24 3.61 -4.38
C PHE A 124 15.17 5.11 -4.03
N PRO A 125 16.11 5.66 -3.22
CA PRO A 125 16.02 7.03 -2.67
C PRO A 125 16.06 8.13 -3.72
N ARG A 126 16.50 7.83 -4.94
CA ARG A 126 16.61 8.80 -6.06
C ARG A 126 15.56 8.59 -7.15
N ALA A 127 14.64 7.64 -6.95
CA ALA A 127 13.58 7.38 -7.91
C ALA A 127 12.62 8.58 -7.97
N GLN A 128 12.01 8.74 -9.15
CA GLN A 128 10.95 9.74 -9.37
C GLN A 128 9.65 9.00 -9.67
N VAL A 129 8.54 9.58 -9.23
CA VAL A 129 7.19 9.06 -9.48
C VAL A 129 6.45 10.07 -10.34
N VAL A 130 5.96 9.62 -11.48
CA VAL A 130 5.09 10.43 -12.32
C VAL A 130 3.74 10.56 -11.63
N THR A 131 3.40 11.76 -11.23
CA THR A 131 2.22 12.07 -10.44
C THR A 131 1.32 13.04 -11.20
N LEU A 132 0.02 12.75 -11.21
CA LEU A 132 -0.99 13.64 -11.77
C LEU A 132 -1.44 14.61 -10.68
N ILE A 133 -1.09 15.88 -10.82
CA ILE A 133 -1.40 16.92 -9.84
C ILE A 133 -2.48 17.84 -10.39
N PRO A 134 -3.63 17.96 -9.71
CA PRO A 134 -4.61 18.98 -10.03
C PRO A 134 -4.12 20.36 -9.55
N ILE A 135 -3.88 21.26 -10.49
CA ILE A 135 -3.58 22.68 -10.22
C ILE A 135 -4.77 23.48 -10.73
N PHE A 136 -5.61 23.98 -9.84
CA PHE A 136 -6.93 24.56 -10.14
C PHE A 136 -7.81 23.56 -10.92
N ILE A 137 -8.13 23.86 -12.18
CA ILE A 137 -8.95 23.02 -13.06
C ILE A 137 -8.11 22.20 -14.05
N PHE A 138 -6.79 22.36 -14.06
CA PHE A 138 -5.90 21.65 -14.98
C PHE A 138 -5.18 20.51 -14.28
N LEU A 139 -5.06 19.40 -15.00
CA LEU A 139 -4.29 18.22 -14.55
C LEU A 139 -2.90 18.28 -15.17
N HIS A 140 -1.88 18.31 -14.32
CA HIS A 140 -0.48 18.35 -14.74
C HIS A 140 0.24 17.06 -14.37
N TRP A 141 0.95 16.49 -15.34
CA TRP A 141 1.88 15.40 -15.08
C TRP A 141 3.20 15.98 -14.59
N MET A 142 3.61 15.60 -13.39
CA MET A 142 4.86 16.04 -12.79
C MET A 142 5.65 14.84 -12.26
N GLU A 143 6.96 14.89 -12.45
CA GLU A 143 7.88 13.95 -11.82
C GLU A 143 8.24 14.46 -10.42
N ILE A 144 7.84 13.73 -9.40
CA ILE A 144 8.14 14.07 -8.00
C ILE A 144 9.12 13.04 -7.47
N PRO A 145 10.19 13.46 -6.75
CA PRO A 145 11.04 12.52 -6.06
C PRO A 145 10.22 11.62 -5.13
N ALA A 146 10.38 10.31 -5.24
CA ALA A 146 9.59 9.33 -4.50
C ALA A 146 9.65 9.57 -2.98
N PHE A 147 10.83 10.00 -2.47
CA PHE A 147 10.96 10.32 -1.04
C PHE A 147 10.06 11.48 -0.60
N VAL A 148 9.86 12.50 -1.45
CA VAL A 148 8.95 13.62 -1.14
C VAL A 148 7.52 13.12 -1.10
N PHE A 149 7.11 12.36 -2.12
CA PHE A 149 5.76 11.80 -2.18
C PHE A 149 5.45 10.92 -0.96
N ILE A 150 6.35 9.99 -0.64
CA ILE A 150 6.17 9.03 0.46
C ILE A 150 6.22 9.74 1.82
N ALA A 151 7.13 10.72 1.99
CA ALA A 151 7.22 11.50 3.22
C ALA A 151 5.95 12.32 3.48
N LEU A 152 5.43 13.02 2.47
CA LEU A 152 4.18 13.78 2.59
C LEU A 152 3.00 12.86 2.90
N TRP A 153 2.93 11.71 2.22
CA TRP A 153 1.92 10.70 2.52
C TRP A 153 2.00 10.20 3.97
N PHE A 154 3.20 9.90 4.47
CA PHE A 154 3.41 9.43 5.84
C PHE A 154 3.06 10.51 6.88
N VAL A 155 3.49 11.75 6.66
CA VAL A 155 3.17 12.89 7.54
C VAL A 155 1.65 13.08 7.62
N TYR A 156 0.96 13.01 6.48
CA TYR A 156 -0.51 13.05 6.46
C TYR A 156 -1.12 11.91 7.29
N GLN A 157 -0.64 10.66 7.13
CA GLN A 157 -1.13 9.51 7.91
C GLN A 157 -0.95 9.73 9.42
N PHE A 158 0.20 10.28 9.82
CA PHE A 158 0.50 10.55 11.23
C PHE A 158 -0.47 11.57 11.84
N PHE A 159 -0.63 12.73 11.23
CA PHE A 159 -1.52 13.77 11.75
C PHE A 159 -2.99 13.35 11.71
N ALA A 160 -3.41 12.69 10.63
CA ALA A 160 -4.76 12.15 10.54
C ALA A 160 -5.01 11.05 11.58
N GLY A 161 -4.01 10.22 11.88
CA GLY A 161 -4.07 9.22 12.95
C GLY A 161 -4.21 9.85 14.35
N VAL A 162 -3.45 10.91 14.61
CA VAL A 162 -3.55 11.64 15.88
C VAL A 162 -4.93 12.28 16.06
N THR A 163 -5.48 12.91 15.02
CA THR A 163 -6.81 13.52 15.07
C THR A 163 -7.94 12.50 15.17
N ALA A 164 -7.72 11.28 14.70
CA ALA A 164 -8.69 10.18 14.79
C ALA A 164 -8.68 9.44 16.14
N LEU A 165 -7.72 9.72 17.04
CA LEU A 165 -7.68 9.11 18.37
C LEU A 165 -8.93 9.46 19.18
N GLY A 166 -9.55 8.43 19.76
CA GLY A 166 -10.77 8.59 20.56
C GLY A 166 -12.06 8.73 19.76
N GLN A 167 -12.00 8.76 18.42
CA GLN A 167 -13.21 8.75 17.60
C GLN A 167 -13.74 7.32 17.46
N SER A 168 -15.04 7.13 17.68
CA SER A 168 -15.71 5.83 17.60
C SER A 168 -16.26 5.49 16.22
N GLY A 169 -16.05 6.35 15.22
CA GLY A 169 -16.53 6.18 13.85
C GLY A 169 -15.65 5.26 13.01
N GLY A 170 -16.23 4.71 11.93
CA GLY A 170 -15.47 4.04 10.87
C GLY A 170 -14.64 5.05 10.07
N GLY A 171 -13.55 4.60 9.45
CA GLY A 171 -12.67 5.45 8.66
C GLY A 171 -11.40 4.74 8.25
N VAL A 172 -10.39 5.52 7.90
CA VAL A 172 -9.07 4.99 7.54
C VAL A 172 -8.33 4.53 8.79
N ALA A 173 -7.74 3.34 8.73
CA ALA A 173 -6.90 2.80 9.81
C ALA A 173 -5.48 3.40 9.75
N TYR A 174 -5.37 4.68 10.09
CA TYR A 174 -4.11 5.43 9.97
C TYR A 174 -2.97 4.78 10.77
N TRP A 175 -3.25 4.27 11.96
CA TRP A 175 -2.24 3.61 12.80
C TRP A 175 -1.76 2.29 12.20
N ALA A 176 -2.60 1.58 11.45
CA ALA A 176 -2.15 0.44 10.66
C ALA A 176 -1.14 0.85 9.59
N HIS A 177 -1.36 1.97 8.90
CA HIS A 177 -0.40 2.48 7.92
C HIS A 177 0.95 2.85 8.58
N ILE A 178 0.91 3.52 9.73
CA ILE A 178 2.13 3.87 10.49
C ILE A 178 2.86 2.60 10.94
N GLY A 179 2.15 1.63 11.51
CA GLY A 179 2.73 0.37 11.95
C GLY A 179 3.38 -0.43 10.80
N GLY A 180 2.67 -0.54 9.68
CA GLY A 180 3.18 -1.19 8.48
C GLY A 180 4.42 -0.50 7.91
N PHE A 181 4.42 0.84 7.88
CA PHE A 181 5.56 1.64 7.41
C PHE A 181 6.80 1.44 8.29
N VAL A 182 6.64 1.53 9.61
CA VAL A 182 7.73 1.31 10.58
C VAL A 182 8.27 -0.12 10.48
N ALA A 183 7.38 -1.11 10.38
CA ALA A 183 7.79 -2.49 10.14
C ALA A 183 8.59 -2.64 8.84
N GLY A 184 8.14 -1.98 7.76
CA GLY A 184 8.83 -1.98 6.47
C GLY A 184 10.23 -1.40 6.54
N LEU A 185 10.43 -0.27 7.23
CA LEU A 185 11.76 0.31 7.47
C LEU A 185 12.70 -0.66 8.21
N ALA A 186 12.19 -1.39 9.19
CA ALA A 186 12.98 -2.35 9.95
C ALA A 186 13.29 -3.62 9.14
N LEU A 187 12.28 -4.18 8.50
CA LEU A 187 12.36 -5.48 7.83
C LEU A 187 13.09 -5.43 6.47
N VAL A 188 13.11 -4.28 5.78
CA VAL A 188 13.76 -4.17 4.46
C VAL A 188 15.20 -4.66 4.48
N TRP A 189 15.93 -4.43 5.55
CA TRP A 189 17.35 -4.83 5.70
C TRP A 189 17.55 -6.34 5.76
N VAL A 190 16.54 -7.09 6.22
CA VAL A 190 16.55 -8.55 6.29
C VAL A 190 16.14 -9.16 4.96
N PHE A 191 15.17 -8.54 4.27
CA PHE A 191 14.55 -9.11 3.08
C PHE A 191 15.21 -8.70 1.76
N ARG A 192 15.89 -7.55 1.71
CA ARG A 192 16.59 -7.09 0.50
C ARG A 192 17.69 -8.05 0.06
N ARG A 193 17.93 -8.14 -1.23
CA ARG A 193 19.11 -8.85 -1.76
C ARG A 193 20.35 -7.99 -1.55
N ARG A 194 21.48 -8.63 -1.22
CA ARG A 194 22.78 -7.94 -1.05
C ARG A 194 23.34 -7.42 -2.38
N ARG A 195 22.92 -8.00 -3.51
CA ARG A 195 23.24 -7.55 -4.88
C ARG A 195 21.93 -7.39 -5.62
N PRO A 196 21.45 -6.16 -5.85
CA PRO A 196 20.25 -5.95 -6.65
C PRO A 196 20.52 -6.39 -8.09
N PRO A 197 19.51 -6.94 -8.79
CA PRO A 197 19.62 -7.16 -10.23
C PRO A 197 19.85 -5.82 -10.93
N PRO A 198 20.48 -5.82 -12.12
CA PRO A 198 20.68 -4.59 -12.88
C PRO A 198 19.30 -3.95 -13.15
N VAL A 199 19.19 -2.65 -12.86
CA VAL A 199 17.97 -1.88 -13.07
C VAL A 199 17.61 -1.95 -14.55
N ARG A 200 16.54 -2.66 -14.92
CA ARG A 200 15.95 -2.53 -16.26
C ARG A 200 15.23 -1.19 -16.30
N VAL A 201 15.83 -0.22 -16.97
CA VAL A 201 15.14 1.03 -17.31
C VAL A 201 14.05 0.68 -18.34
N VAL A 202 12.80 0.58 -17.89
CA VAL A 202 11.66 0.20 -18.74
C VAL A 202 11.16 1.38 -19.58
N PHE A 203 11.64 2.59 -19.34
CA PHE A 203 11.31 3.78 -20.12
C PHE A 203 12.55 4.33 -20.83
N SER A 204 12.77 3.87 -22.07
CA SER A 204 13.45 4.73 -23.04
C SER A 204 12.37 5.66 -23.61
N PRO A 205 12.50 6.99 -23.46
CA PRO A 205 11.64 7.89 -24.22
C PRO A 205 11.80 7.54 -25.69
N PRO A 206 10.72 7.61 -26.50
CA PRO A 206 10.83 7.41 -27.93
C PRO A 206 11.91 8.37 -28.43
N ARG A 207 12.96 7.84 -29.09
CA ARG A 207 13.91 8.70 -29.80
C ARG A 207 13.07 9.46 -30.80
N VAL A 208 12.85 10.76 -30.55
CA VAL A 208 12.34 11.67 -31.55
C VAL A 208 13.36 11.58 -32.68
N GLY A 209 13.03 10.83 -33.70
CA GLY A 209 13.88 10.67 -34.86
C GLY A 209 14.20 12.08 -35.37
N ARG A 210 15.48 12.39 -35.48
CA ARG A 210 15.87 13.57 -36.27
C ARG A 210 15.19 13.41 -37.62
N ALA A 211 14.36 14.39 -37.95
CA ALA A 211 13.72 14.42 -39.27
C ALA A 211 14.79 14.24 -40.35
N PRO A 212 14.56 13.40 -41.38
CA PRO A 212 15.57 13.07 -42.39
C PRO A 212 15.89 14.19 -43.40
N TRP A 213 15.68 15.46 -43.05
CA TRP A 213 15.72 16.60 -43.97
C TRP A 213 16.96 17.50 -43.85
N HIS A 214 17.96 17.17 -43.04
CA HIS A 214 19.25 17.82 -43.16
C HIS A 214 20.13 17.03 -44.12
N ASP A 215 19.93 17.32 -45.39
CA ASP A 215 20.86 16.98 -46.46
C ASP A 215 22.01 18.02 -46.42
N ASP A 216 23.14 17.59 -45.84
CA ASP A 216 24.39 18.37 -45.87
C ASP A 216 24.98 18.34 -47.30
N ARG A 217 24.30 18.99 -48.24
CA ARG A 217 24.91 19.35 -49.47
C ARG A 217 25.21 20.84 -49.45
N GLY A 218 26.47 21.12 -49.13
CA GLY A 218 27.04 22.43 -49.25
C GLY A 218 27.01 22.99 -50.66
N TRP A 219 26.82 24.28 -50.67
CA TRP A 219 27.36 25.22 -51.68
C TRP A 219 27.96 26.37 -50.93
#